data_bfe1bdc30ce4f2284431490ef3fc9df0
#
_entry.id   bfe1bdc30ce4f2284431490ef3fc9df0
#
_cell.length_a   1.000
_cell.length_b   1.000
_cell.length_c   1.000
_cell.angle_alpha   90.00
_cell.angle_beta   90.00
_cell.angle_gamma   90.00
#
_symmetry.space_group_name_H-M   'P 1'
#
loop_
_entity.id
_entity.type
_entity.pdbx_description
1 polymer ?
#
loop_
_entity_poly.entity_id
_entity_poly.type
_entity_poly.pdbx_seq_one_letter_code
_entity_poly.pdbx_strand_id
1 'polypeptide(L)'
;MTTLYAIYGASGCGRSLMPVARQQLVRQGDASEIIFIDDALTDIASVNGHRAMNYQAFLNEFASTKYVQIAIANSRVREKIAQRLEADGIQLWSITADHVVLMDQIELAEGSALSPFVSIGSNVKIGKCFHANLYSYVEHDCVIGDFVTFAPGVKCNGNIHIHAHAYIGAGAMIKQGTPDQPLVIGVGAIVGMGAVVTKSVPAGVTVVGNPARIVTSK
;
A
#
# COMPACT_ATOMS: atom_id res chain seq x y z
N MET A 1 -28.41 -3.89 7.77
CA MET A 1 -27.11 -3.78 8.47
C MET A 1 -26.42 -2.55 7.92
N THR A 2 -25.86 -1.69 8.75
CA THR A 2 -25.16 -0.48 8.31
C THR A 2 -23.66 -0.76 8.25
N THR A 3 -23.04 -0.43 7.12
CA THR A 3 -21.59 -0.54 6.94
C THR A 3 -20.97 0.85 6.95
N LEU A 4 -19.79 1.01 7.55
CA LEU A 4 -19.03 2.24 7.53
C LEU A 4 -17.62 1.95 7.03
N TYR A 5 -17.21 2.67 6.01
CA TYR A 5 -15.85 2.62 5.47
C TYR A 5 -15.03 3.82 5.95
N ALA A 6 -13.75 3.62 6.14
CA ALA A 6 -12.86 4.72 6.47
C ALA A 6 -11.51 4.61 5.78
N ILE A 7 -10.90 5.77 5.54
CA ILE A 7 -9.49 5.90 5.14
C ILE A 7 -8.74 6.51 6.33
N TYR A 8 -7.82 5.73 6.91
CA TYR A 8 -6.98 6.18 8.00
C TYR A 8 -5.79 6.98 7.47
N GLY A 9 -5.78 8.28 7.74
CA GLY A 9 -4.87 9.29 7.23
C GLY A 9 -5.57 10.24 6.25
N ALA A 10 -5.79 11.49 6.67
CA ALA A 10 -6.45 12.55 5.89
C ALA A 10 -5.47 13.43 5.08
N SER A 11 -4.20 13.01 4.98
CA SER A 11 -3.15 13.72 4.22
C SER A 11 -3.19 13.41 2.72
N GLY A 12 -2.14 13.73 1.98
CA GLY A 12 -2.07 13.58 0.52
C GLY A 12 -2.44 12.19 0.01
N CYS A 13 -1.90 11.13 0.64
CA CYS A 13 -2.20 9.75 0.25
C CYS A 13 -3.68 9.41 0.43
N GLY A 14 -4.26 9.69 1.60
CA GLY A 14 -5.68 9.42 1.88
C GLY A 14 -6.60 10.22 0.96
N ARG A 15 -6.31 11.50 0.72
CA ARG A 15 -7.10 12.34 -0.20
C ARG A 15 -7.05 11.82 -1.64
N SER A 16 -5.94 11.22 -2.06
CA SER A 16 -5.82 10.60 -3.38
C SER A 16 -6.55 9.27 -3.47
N LEU A 17 -6.62 8.50 -2.38
CA LEU A 17 -7.36 7.23 -2.34
C LEU A 17 -8.87 7.41 -2.21
N MET A 18 -9.36 8.47 -1.60
CA MET A 18 -10.79 8.69 -1.37
C MET A 18 -11.65 8.62 -2.65
N PRO A 19 -11.30 9.29 -3.77
CA PRO A 19 -12.08 9.15 -5.00
C PRO A 19 -12.03 7.72 -5.57
N VAL A 20 -10.91 7.01 -5.43
CA VAL A 20 -10.76 5.61 -5.86
C VAL A 20 -11.67 4.70 -5.02
N ALA A 21 -11.66 4.87 -3.70
CA ALA A 21 -12.51 4.15 -2.77
C ALA A 21 -14.00 4.33 -3.10
N ARG A 22 -14.41 5.57 -3.35
CA ARG A 22 -15.78 5.90 -3.72
C ARG A 22 -16.19 5.25 -5.05
N GLN A 23 -15.31 5.29 -6.06
CA GLN A 23 -15.56 4.60 -7.34
C GLN A 23 -15.71 3.09 -7.15
N GLN A 24 -14.87 2.48 -6.31
CA GLN A 24 -14.97 1.06 -5.99
C GLN A 24 -16.33 0.70 -5.37
N LEU A 25 -16.81 1.47 -4.37
CA LEU A 25 -18.13 1.22 -3.77
C LEU A 25 -19.26 1.40 -4.78
N VAL A 26 -19.21 2.42 -5.62
CA VAL A 26 -20.20 2.63 -6.69
C VAL A 26 -20.26 1.41 -7.62
N ARG A 27 -19.12 0.84 -8.04
CA ARG A 27 -19.11 -0.38 -8.87
C ARG A 27 -19.72 -1.60 -8.16
N GLN A 28 -19.55 -1.66 -6.83
CA GLN A 28 -20.10 -2.75 -6.02
C GLN A 28 -21.59 -2.55 -5.69
N GLY A 29 -22.19 -1.43 -6.12
CA GLY A 29 -23.58 -1.06 -5.78
C GLY A 29 -23.74 -0.72 -4.29
N ASP A 30 -22.66 -0.38 -3.60
CA ASP A 30 -22.63 -0.02 -2.17
C ASP A 30 -22.69 1.51 -2.03
N ALA A 31 -23.73 1.99 -1.36
CA ALA A 31 -23.95 3.41 -1.07
C ALA A 31 -23.49 3.80 0.35
N SER A 32 -22.71 2.98 1.01
CA SER A 32 -22.20 3.24 2.35
C SER A 32 -21.31 4.48 2.40
N GLU A 33 -21.31 5.14 3.55
CA GLU A 33 -20.46 6.31 3.79
C GLU A 33 -18.99 5.93 3.87
N ILE A 34 -18.13 6.79 3.33
CA ILE A 34 -16.67 6.75 3.50
C ILE A 34 -16.23 8.00 4.23
N ILE A 35 -15.50 7.84 5.33
CA ILE A 35 -14.96 8.95 6.13
C ILE A 35 -13.43 8.91 6.20
N PHE A 36 -12.82 9.96 6.73
CA PHE A 36 -11.42 9.94 7.12
C PHE A 36 -11.25 9.69 8.61
N ILE A 37 -10.19 8.98 8.97
CA ILE A 37 -9.68 8.91 10.34
C ILE A 37 -8.33 9.62 10.36
N ASP A 38 -8.16 10.57 11.30
CA ASP A 38 -6.87 11.25 11.51
C ASP A 38 -6.72 11.59 13.00
N ASP A 39 -5.75 10.98 13.67
CA ASP A 39 -5.54 11.13 15.11
C ASP A 39 -5.10 12.55 15.53
N ALA A 40 -4.73 13.41 14.58
CA ALA A 40 -4.44 14.80 14.86
C ALA A 40 -5.72 15.67 15.08
N LEU A 41 -6.89 15.12 14.73
CA LEU A 41 -8.17 15.84 14.89
C LEU A 41 -8.67 15.74 16.33
N THR A 42 -9.06 16.87 16.92
CA THR A 42 -9.72 16.95 18.23
C THR A 42 -11.24 16.86 18.11
N ASP A 43 -11.78 17.34 17.01
CA ASP A 43 -13.21 17.42 16.73
C ASP A 43 -13.54 16.83 15.35
N ILE A 44 -14.85 16.61 15.10
CA ILE A 44 -15.32 16.22 13.77
C ILE A 44 -15.10 17.37 12.81
N ALA A 45 -14.41 17.07 11.73
CA ALA A 45 -14.04 18.03 10.69
C ALA A 45 -14.55 17.58 9.31
N SER A 46 -14.28 18.38 8.28
CA SER A 46 -14.51 18.01 6.89
C SER A 46 -13.20 18.12 6.09
N VAL A 47 -12.84 17.06 5.37
CA VAL A 47 -11.70 17.04 4.45
C VAL A 47 -12.21 16.72 3.06
N ASN A 48 -12.06 17.65 2.12
CA ASN A 48 -12.56 17.54 0.74
C ASN A 48 -14.06 17.13 0.66
N GLY A 49 -14.89 17.63 1.59
CA GLY A 49 -16.31 17.33 1.64
C GLY A 49 -16.69 16.00 2.33
N HIS A 50 -15.72 15.25 2.82
CA HIS A 50 -15.94 14.02 3.59
C HIS A 50 -15.78 14.29 5.09
N ARG A 51 -16.59 13.63 5.92
CA ARG A 51 -16.42 13.66 7.38
C ARG A 51 -15.04 13.14 7.74
N ALA A 52 -14.43 13.76 8.72
CA ALA A 52 -13.13 13.35 9.27
C ALA A 52 -13.19 13.42 10.79
N MET A 53 -12.60 12.45 11.47
CA MET A 53 -12.59 12.36 12.93
C MET A 53 -11.38 11.58 13.41
N ASN A 54 -11.09 11.65 14.71
CA ASN A 54 -10.05 10.80 15.29
C ASN A 54 -10.54 9.37 15.46
N TYR A 55 -9.62 8.47 15.75
CA TYR A 55 -9.93 7.04 15.86
C TYR A 55 -10.93 6.72 16.99
N GLN A 56 -10.86 7.42 18.12
CA GLN A 56 -11.79 7.18 19.22
C GLN A 56 -13.24 7.56 18.85
N ALA A 57 -13.42 8.67 18.14
CA ALA A 57 -14.72 9.06 17.62
C ALA A 57 -15.25 8.02 16.60
N PHE A 58 -14.37 7.53 15.72
CA PHE A 58 -14.72 6.47 14.76
C PHE A 58 -15.16 5.16 15.45
N LEU A 59 -14.52 4.78 16.55
CA LEU A 59 -14.96 3.61 17.32
C LEU A 59 -16.40 3.74 17.84
N ASN A 60 -16.81 4.96 18.21
CA ASN A 60 -18.13 5.26 18.73
C ASN A 60 -19.21 5.42 17.64
N GLU A 61 -18.84 5.49 16.36
CA GLU A 61 -19.81 5.54 15.25
C GLU A 61 -20.64 4.24 15.21
N PHE A 62 -21.96 4.40 15.01
CA PHE A 62 -22.85 3.27 14.91
C PHE A 62 -22.75 2.62 13.52
N ALA A 63 -22.18 1.42 13.46
CA ALA A 63 -22.19 0.57 12.27
C ALA A 63 -22.08 -0.91 12.68
N SER A 64 -22.79 -1.78 11.95
CA SER A 64 -22.72 -3.23 12.17
C SER A 64 -21.36 -3.80 11.74
N THR A 65 -20.77 -3.21 10.72
CA THR A 65 -19.45 -3.59 10.19
C THR A 65 -18.65 -2.35 9.85
N LYS A 66 -17.37 -2.36 10.19
CA LYS A 66 -16.43 -1.29 9.89
C LYS A 66 -15.25 -1.80 9.09
N TYR A 67 -14.93 -1.09 8.00
CA TYR A 67 -13.80 -1.39 7.13
C TYR A 67 -12.85 -0.21 7.07
N VAL A 68 -11.55 -0.45 7.18
CA VAL A 68 -10.54 0.61 7.19
C VAL A 68 -9.41 0.31 6.21
N GLN A 69 -9.15 1.25 5.28
CA GLN A 69 -7.92 1.32 4.51
C GLN A 69 -6.92 2.25 5.20
N ILE A 70 -5.68 1.80 5.39
CA ILE A 70 -4.65 2.61 6.06
C ILE A 70 -3.83 3.35 5.01
N ALA A 71 -4.01 4.66 4.87
CA ALA A 71 -3.33 5.51 3.88
C ALA A 71 -2.09 6.22 4.47
N ILE A 72 -1.27 5.49 5.21
CA ILE A 72 -0.05 5.99 5.87
C ILE A 72 1.18 5.42 5.17
N ALA A 73 2.07 6.29 4.67
CA ALA A 73 3.27 5.89 3.94
C ALA A 73 4.30 5.15 4.81
N ASN A 74 4.46 5.56 6.08
CA ASN A 74 5.37 4.89 7.00
C ASN A 74 4.87 3.48 7.34
N SER A 75 5.60 2.46 6.88
CA SER A 75 5.22 1.06 7.00
C SER A 75 5.11 0.57 8.45
N ARG A 76 5.94 1.08 9.36
CA ARG A 76 5.88 0.72 10.79
C ARG A 76 4.69 1.35 11.51
N VAL A 77 4.32 2.58 11.14
CA VAL A 77 3.09 3.21 11.64
C VAL A 77 1.88 2.47 11.08
N ARG A 78 1.90 2.11 9.79
CA ARG A 78 0.83 1.34 9.14
C ARG A 78 0.63 -0.01 9.81
N GLU A 79 1.70 -0.73 10.17
CA GLU A 79 1.65 -1.99 10.92
C GLU A 79 0.99 -1.81 12.30
N LYS A 80 1.40 -0.80 13.08
CA LYS A 80 0.81 -0.53 14.40
C LYS A 80 -0.68 -0.22 14.31
N ILE A 81 -1.09 0.53 13.28
CA ILE A 81 -2.51 0.81 13.05
C ILE A 81 -3.25 -0.47 12.66
N ALA A 82 -2.69 -1.31 11.78
CA ALA A 82 -3.31 -2.59 11.41
C ALA A 82 -3.52 -3.50 12.62
N GLN A 83 -2.52 -3.63 13.49
CA GLN A 83 -2.64 -4.40 14.73
C GLN A 83 -3.71 -3.83 15.68
N ARG A 84 -3.82 -2.49 15.77
CA ARG A 84 -4.86 -1.83 16.56
C ARG A 84 -6.27 -2.11 16.00
N LEU A 85 -6.45 -2.01 14.69
CA LEU A 85 -7.71 -2.32 14.01
C LEU A 85 -8.12 -3.78 14.26
N GLU A 86 -7.18 -4.71 14.13
CA GLU A 86 -7.40 -6.14 14.38
C GLU A 86 -7.84 -6.41 15.82
N ALA A 87 -7.18 -5.78 16.81
CA ALA A 87 -7.54 -5.89 18.22
C ALA A 87 -8.94 -5.35 18.52
N ASP A 88 -9.39 -4.32 17.80
CA ASP A 88 -10.73 -3.74 17.93
C ASP A 88 -11.78 -4.43 17.03
N GLY A 89 -11.44 -5.54 16.34
CA GLY A 89 -12.34 -6.31 15.47
C GLY A 89 -12.74 -5.59 14.18
N ILE A 90 -11.95 -4.61 13.73
CA ILE A 90 -12.18 -3.82 12.52
C ILE A 90 -11.44 -4.47 11.35
N GLN A 91 -12.13 -4.61 10.22
CA GLN A 91 -11.59 -5.29 9.05
C GLN A 91 -10.72 -4.36 8.20
N LEU A 92 -9.57 -4.88 7.75
CA LEU A 92 -8.76 -4.17 6.76
C LEU A 92 -9.49 -4.16 5.40
N TRP A 93 -9.53 -3.00 4.78
CA TRP A 93 -10.17 -2.79 3.48
C TRP A 93 -9.13 -2.65 2.39
N SER A 94 -9.25 -3.44 1.32
CA SER A 94 -8.43 -3.28 0.12
C SER A 94 -9.12 -2.36 -0.89
N ILE A 95 -8.39 -1.37 -1.40
CA ILE A 95 -8.88 -0.45 -2.44
C ILE A 95 -8.13 -0.73 -3.74
N THR A 96 -8.89 -0.95 -4.82
CA THR A 96 -8.37 -1.21 -6.16
C THR A 96 -9.03 -0.29 -7.17
N ALA A 97 -8.24 0.50 -7.88
CA ALA A 97 -8.73 1.41 -8.91
C ALA A 97 -9.24 0.68 -10.17
N ASP A 98 -10.10 1.32 -10.96
CA ASP A 98 -10.72 0.76 -12.15
C ASP A 98 -9.73 0.33 -13.23
N HIS A 99 -8.63 1.05 -13.36
CA HIS A 99 -7.59 0.82 -14.36
C HIS A 99 -6.41 -0.01 -13.85
N VAL A 100 -6.63 -0.81 -12.82
CA VAL A 100 -5.66 -1.82 -12.35
C VAL A 100 -5.81 -3.07 -13.20
N VAL A 101 -4.69 -3.60 -13.67
CA VAL A 101 -4.64 -4.87 -14.39
C VAL A 101 -4.12 -5.95 -13.45
N LEU A 102 -4.93 -6.96 -13.21
CA LEU A 102 -4.55 -8.16 -12.47
C LEU A 102 -4.53 -9.33 -13.44
N MET A 103 -3.39 -10.03 -13.54
CA MET A 103 -3.22 -11.21 -14.38
C MET A 103 -3.60 -12.50 -13.64
N ASP A 104 -3.08 -13.63 -14.02
CA ASP A 104 -3.49 -14.93 -13.48
C ASP A 104 -2.71 -15.33 -12.21
N GLN A 105 -3.35 -16.12 -11.35
CA GLN A 105 -2.74 -16.73 -10.16
C GLN A 105 -2.10 -15.71 -9.21
N ILE A 106 -2.85 -14.64 -8.88
CA ILE A 106 -2.43 -13.63 -7.92
C ILE A 106 -3.01 -13.94 -6.55
N GLU A 107 -2.15 -13.97 -5.54
CA GLU A 107 -2.51 -13.98 -4.13
C GLU A 107 -2.29 -12.57 -3.57
N LEU A 108 -3.38 -11.85 -3.25
CA LEU A 108 -3.33 -10.49 -2.71
C LEU A 108 -3.95 -10.48 -1.31
N ALA A 109 -3.15 -10.20 -0.30
CA ALA A 109 -3.63 -10.12 1.07
C ALA A 109 -4.41 -8.80 1.33
N GLU A 110 -5.13 -8.76 2.43
CA GLU A 110 -6.00 -7.67 2.85
C GLU A 110 -5.26 -6.33 3.09
N GLY A 111 -6.00 -5.23 3.06
CA GLY A 111 -5.50 -3.89 3.33
C GLY A 111 -4.62 -3.30 2.22
N SER A 112 -4.61 -3.90 1.03
CA SER A 112 -3.83 -3.39 -0.11
C SER A 112 -4.47 -2.16 -0.74
N ALA A 113 -3.63 -1.22 -1.21
CA ALA A 113 -4.03 -0.04 -1.97
C ALA A 113 -3.38 -0.05 -3.35
N LEU A 114 -4.17 -0.33 -4.39
CA LEU A 114 -3.72 -0.33 -5.77
C LEU A 114 -4.26 0.90 -6.50
N SER A 115 -3.38 1.87 -6.73
CA SER A 115 -3.70 3.13 -7.43
C SER A 115 -3.96 2.92 -8.94
N PRO A 116 -4.55 3.89 -9.64
CA PRO A 116 -4.77 3.79 -11.09
C PRO A 116 -3.51 3.43 -11.87
N PHE A 117 -3.70 2.57 -12.88
CA PHE A 117 -2.66 2.10 -13.81
C PHE A 117 -1.56 1.23 -13.17
N VAL A 118 -1.85 0.64 -12.02
CA VAL A 118 -1.02 -0.44 -11.46
C VAL A 118 -1.28 -1.73 -12.26
N SER A 119 -0.22 -2.50 -12.51
CA SER A 119 -0.32 -3.82 -13.14
C SER A 119 0.37 -4.86 -12.28
N ILE A 120 -0.30 -5.99 -12.04
CA ILE A 120 0.25 -7.15 -11.31
C ILE A 120 0.27 -8.33 -12.26
N GLY A 121 1.45 -8.86 -12.50
CA GLY A 121 1.71 -10.01 -13.38
C GLY A 121 1.24 -11.34 -12.79
N SER A 122 1.45 -12.42 -13.53
CA SER A 122 1.00 -13.75 -13.13
C SER A 122 1.90 -14.38 -12.06
N ASN A 123 1.34 -15.27 -11.25
CA ASN A 123 2.03 -16.01 -10.18
C ASN A 123 2.66 -15.09 -9.12
N VAL A 124 2.00 -14.01 -8.78
CA VAL A 124 2.50 -13.02 -7.81
C VAL A 124 1.81 -13.20 -6.46
N LYS A 125 2.61 -13.20 -5.38
CA LYS A 125 2.11 -13.24 -4.01
C LYS A 125 2.42 -11.91 -3.32
N ILE A 126 1.39 -11.28 -2.75
CA ILE A 126 1.48 -9.98 -2.11
C ILE A 126 0.93 -10.05 -0.70
N GLY A 127 1.72 -9.66 0.27
CA GLY A 127 1.38 -9.61 1.69
C GLY A 127 0.43 -8.47 2.07
N LYS A 128 0.15 -8.38 3.37
CA LYS A 128 -0.82 -7.43 3.95
C LYS A 128 -0.39 -5.96 3.74
N CYS A 129 -1.40 -5.10 3.56
CA CYS A 129 -1.21 -3.64 3.52
C CYS A 129 -0.16 -3.17 2.50
N PHE A 130 -0.10 -3.81 1.36
CA PHE A 130 0.73 -3.38 0.24
C PHE A 130 0.19 -2.09 -0.39
N HIS A 131 1.07 -1.11 -0.61
CA HIS A 131 0.72 0.10 -1.35
C HIS A 131 1.45 0.14 -2.69
N ALA A 132 0.71 0.14 -3.79
CA ALA A 132 1.22 0.42 -5.11
C ALA A 132 0.64 1.73 -5.63
N ASN A 133 1.50 2.75 -5.77
CA ASN A 133 1.10 4.03 -6.31
C ASN A 133 1.06 4.01 -7.84
N LEU A 134 0.51 5.09 -8.41
CA LEU A 134 0.26 5.30 -9.84
C LEU A 134 1.36 4.76 -10.75
N TYR A 135 0.98 4.06 -11.82
CA TYR A 135 1.87 3.57 -12.88
C TYR A 135 2.96 2.60 -12.41
N SER A 136 2.83 2.00 -11.23
CA SER A 136 3.75 0.96 -10.77
C SER A 136 3.36 -0.41 -11.32
N TYR A 137 4.32 -1.32 -11.43
CA TYR A 137 4.00 -2.70 -11.74
C TYR A 137 4.85 -3.70 -10.94
N VAL A 138 4.28 -4.90 -10.79
CA VAL A 138 4.95 -6.11 -10.33
C VAL A 138 4.81 -7.16 -11.44
N GLU A 139 5.91 -7.59 -12.02
CA GLU A 139 5.93 -8.63 -13.04
C GLU A 139 5.82 -10.04 -12.43
N HIS A 140 5.82 -11.06 -13.29
CA HIS A 140 5.58 -12.46 -12.98
C HIS A 140 6.52 -13.05 -11.91
N ASP A 141 6.03 -14.06 -11.18
CA ASP A 141 6.80 -14.88 -10.25
C ASP A 141 7.49 -14.07 -9.14
N CYS A 142 6.83 -13.00 -8.67
CA CYS A 142 7.32 -12.16 -7.57
C CYS A 142 6.64 -12.49 -6.25
N VAL A 143 7.40 -12.29 -5.16
CA VAL A 143 6.89 -12.39 -3.78
C VAL A 143 7.12 -11.06 -3.08
N ILE A 144 6.05 -10.40 -2.68
CA ILE A 144 6.06 -9.11 -1.99
C ILE A 144 5.58 -9.32 -0.55
N GLY A 145 6.39 -8.95 0.42
CA GLY A 145 6.08 -9.08 1.85
C GLY A 145 5.09 -8.02 2.34
N ASP A 146 4.74 -8.14 3.62
CA ASP A 146 3.80 -7.25 4.28
C ASP A 146 4.32 -5.80 4.36
N PHE A 147 3.40 -4.85 4.29
CA PHE A 147 3.67 -3.42 4.48
C PHE A 147 4.68 -2.81 3.50
N VAL A 148 4.94 -3.46 2.37
CA VAL A 148 5.77 -2.90 1.31
C VAL A 148 5.06 -1.71 0.65
N THR A 149 5.85 -0.70 0.26
CA THR A 149 5.34 0.48 -0.44
C THR A 149 6.08 0.69 -1.75
N PHE A 150 5.36 0.75 -2.84
CA PHE A 150 5.82 1.25 -4.12
C PHE A 150 5.37 2.70 -4.30
N ALA A 151 6.31 3.62 -4.41
CA ALA A 151 6.05 4.99 -4.84
C ALA A 151 5.69 5.03 -6.35
N PRO A 152 5.20 6.15 -6.89
CA PRO A 152 4.77 6.20 -8.29
C PRO A 152 5.82 5.74 -9.30
N GLY A 153 5.38 4.98 -10.30
CA GLY A 153 6.22 4.55 -11.43
C GLY A 153 7.30 3.51 -11.12
N VAL A 154 7.18 2.77 -10.02
CA VAL A 154 8.10 1.67 -9.70
C VAL A 154 7.96 0.55 -10.72
N LYS A 155 9.11 0.03 -11.18
CA LYS A 155 9.25 -1.05 -12.15
C LYS A 155 9.88 -2.28 -11.49
N CYS A 156 9.04 -3.19 -10.99
CA CYS A 156 9.46 -4.46 -10.39
C CYS A 156 9.34 -5.56 -11.45
N ASN A 157 10.47 -5.95 -12.04
CA ASN A 157 10.49 -7.01 -13.05
C ASN A 157 10.32 -8.40 -12.46
N GLY A 158 10.40 -9.46 -13.28
CA GLY A 158 10.08 -10.82 -12.83
C GLY A 158 11.10 -11.44 -11.87
N ASN A 159 10.66 -12.46 -11.12
CA ASN A 159 11.48 -13.24 -10.18
C ASN A 159 12.18 -12.35 -9.12
N ILE A 160 11.42 -11.53 -8.43
CA ILE A 160 11.92 -10.64 -7.38
C ILE A 160 11.21 -10.96 -6.07
N HIS A 161 11.98 -11.06 -4.98
CA HIS A 161 11.47 -11.19 -3.64
C HIS A 161 11.71 -9.90 -2.85
N ILE A 162 10.65 -9.18 -2.50
CA ILE A 162 10.72 -7.97 -1.68
C ILE A 162 10.19 -8.30 -0.30
N HIS A 163 11.04 -8.21 0.70
CA HIS A 163 10.66 -8.52 2.08
C HIS A 163 9.89 -7.37 2.74
N ALA A 164 9.24 -7.69 3.87
CA ALA A 164 8.36 -6.79 4.59
C ALA A 164 9.00 -5.41 4.86
N HIS A 165 8.15 -4.37 4.87
CA HIS A 165 8.52 -2.98 5.15
C HIS A 165 9.48 -2.31 4.17
N ALA A 166 9.85 -2.96 3.07
CA ALA A 166 10.67 -2.30 2.07
C ALA A 166 9.94 -1.13 1.43
N TYR A 167 10.67 -0.05 1.16
CA TYR A 167 10.18 1.11 0.45
C TYR A 167 10.90 1.24 -0.89
N ILE A 168 10.14 1.26 -1.98
CA ILE A 168 10.67 1.42 -3.33
C ILE A 168 10.29 2.80 -3.84
N GLY A 169 11.28 3.67 -4.01
CA GLY A 169 11.13 5.07 -4.37
C GLY A 169 10.61 5.28 -5.80
N ALA A 170 10.05 6.47 -6.04
CA ALA A 170 9.42 6.82 -7.31
C ALA A 170 10.36 6.60 -8.50
N GLY A 171 9.84 5.94 -9.55
CA GLY A 171 10.59 5.65 -10.77
C GLY A 171 11.76 4.67 -10.62
N ALA A 172 11.92 4.04 -9.45
CA ALA A 172 12.96 3.02 -9.28
C ALA A 172 12.67 1.80 -10.17
N MET A 173 13.74 1.19 -10.67
CA MET A 173 13.70 0.02 -11.55
C MET A 173 14.52 -1.11 -10.94
N ILE A 174 13.90 -2.29 -10.80
CA ILE A 174 14.56 -3.47 -10.23
C ILE A 174 14.76 -4.48 -11.35
N LYS A 175 16.02 -4.88 -11.56
CA LYS A 175 16.40 -5.85 -12.58
C LYS A 175 15.75 -7.20 -12.28
N GLN A 176 15.28 -7.88 -13.32
CA GLN A 176 14.77 -9.23 -13.23
C GLN A 176 15.77 -10.20 -12.61
N GLY A 177 15.27 -11.07 -11.68
CA GLY A 177 15.97 -12.25 -11.20
C GLY A 177 15.77 -13.45 -12.13
N THR A 178 16.04 -14.64 -11.60
CA THR A 178 15.70 -15.92 -12.26
C THR A 178 14.99 -16.82 -11.25
N PRO A 179 14.28 -17.88 -11.69
CA PRO A 179 13.64 -18.82 -10.76
C PRO A 179 14.62 -19.42 -9.74
N ASP A 180 15.84 -19.74 -10.16
CA ASP A 180 16.87 -20.33 -9.29
C ASP A 180 17.62 -19.30 -8.46
N GLN A 181 17.63 -18.04 -8.88
CA GLN A 181 18.30 -16.92 -8.22
C GLN A 181 17.44 -15.64 -8.27
N PRO A 182 16.37 -15.56 -7.48
CA PRO A 182 15.56 -14.35 -7.42
C PRO A 182 16.39 -13.17 -6.90
N LEU A 183 16.13 -11.97 -7.42
CA LEU A 183 16.71 -10.78 -6.84
C LEU A 183 15.96 -10.41 -5.57
N VAL A 184 16.69 -10.20 -4.46
CA VAL A 184 16.09 -9.98 -3.15
C VAL A 184 16.26 -8.54 -2.69
N ILE A 185 15.17 -7.92 -2.22
CA ILE A 185 15.17 -6.66 -1.47
C ILE A 185 14.87 -7.01 -0.01
N GLY A 186 15.83 -6.78 0.87
CA GLY A 186 15.75 -7.18 2.29
C GLY A 186 14.72 -6.40 3.09
N VAL A 187 14.37 -6.94 4.27
CA VAL A 187 13.40 -6.34 5.21
C VAL A 187 13.75 -4.87 5.52
N GLY A 188 12.81 -3.96 5.37
CA GLY A 188 12.98 -2.54 5.68
C GLY A 188 14.02 -1.81 4.82
N ALA A 189 14.49 -2.42 3.73
CA ALA A 189 15.39 -1.74 2.81
C ALA A 189 14.69 -0.59 2.10
N ILE A 190 15.45 0.46 1.78
CA ILE A 190 14.95 1.64 1.05
C ILE A 190 15.67 1.72 -0.29
N VAL A 191 14.91 1.63 -1.37
CA VAL A 191 15.38 1.94 -2.72
C VAL A 191 15.02 3.39 -3.02
N GLY A 192 16.00 4.24 -3.20
CA GLY A 192 15.79 5.67 -3.48
C GLY A 192 15.11 5.91 -4.84
N MET A 193 14.53 7.11 -5.01
CA MET A 193 13.86 7.48 -6.26
C MET A 193 14.82 7.39 -7.45
N GLY A 194 14.34 6.90 -8.59
CA GLY A 194 15.11 6.75 -9.83
C GLY A 194 16.25 5.74 -9.77
N ALA A 195 16.40 4.99 -8.70
CA ALA A 195 17.47 4.00 -8.58
C ALA A 195 17.28 2.83 -9.53
N VAL A 196 18.39 2.32 -10.10
CA VAL A 196 18.40 1.12 -10.94
C VAL A 196 19.10 -0.02 -10.16
N VAL A 197 18.29 -0.88 -9.57
CA VAL A 197 18.75 -1.99 -8.74
C VAL A 197 19.14 -3.17 -9.62
N THR A 198 20.42 -3.52 -9.63
CA THR A 198 20.99 -4.61 -10.45
C THR A 198 21.47 -5.80 -9.64
N LYS A 199 21.46 -5.71 -8.31
CA LYS A 199 21.87 -6.76 -7.35
C LYS A 199 20.94 -6.73 -6.13
N SER A 200 20.87 -7.83 -5.41
CA SER A 200 20.12 -7.91 -4.15
C SER A 200 20.55 -6.83 -3.16
N VAL A 201 19.60 -6.32 -2.40
CA VAL A 201 19.77 -5.24 -1.40
C VAL A 201 19.62 -5.84 -0.01
N PRO A 202 20.61 -5.72 0.88
CA PRO A 202 20.50 -6.23 2.26
C PRO A 202 19.39 -5.56 3.06
N ALA A 203 18.97 -6.19 4.15
CA ALA A 203 17.97 -5.64 5.06
C ALA A 203 18.42 -4.31 5.68
N GLY A 204 17.48 -3.37 5.85
CA GLY A 204 17.67 -2.12 6.57
C GLY A 204 18.60 -1.09 5.91
N VAL A 205 19.11 -1.34 4.71
CA VAL A 205 20.00 -0.39 4.03
C VAL A 205 19.24 0.49 3.03
N THR A 206 19.78 1.65 2.76
CA THR A 206 19.33 2.54 1.69
C THR A 206 20.26 2.41 0.49
N VAL A 207 19.68 2.23 -0.71
CA VAL A 207 20.42 2.25 -1.98
C VAL A 207 19.90 3.34 -2.89
N VAL A 208 20.79 4.01 -3.64
CA VAL A 208 20.47 5.08 -4.59
C VAL A 208 21.33 4.99 -5.84
N GLY A 209 20.87 5.59 -6.93
CA GLY A 209 21.64 5.82 -8.16
C GLY A 209 21.49 4.74 -9.23
N ASN A 210 22.22 4.93 -10.33
CA ASN A 210 22.25 4.01 -11.47
C ASN A 210 23.72 3.70 -11.83
N PRO A 211 24.19 2.46 -11.59
CA PRO A 211 23.53 1.40 -10.83
C PRO A 211 23.42 1.74 -9.35
N ALA A 212 22.40 1.19 -8.67
CA ALA A 212 22.16 1.45 -7.25
C ALA A 212 23.33 1.02 -6.37
N ARG A 213 23.69 1.87 -5.41
CA ARG A 213 24.76 1.64 -4.41
C ARG A 213 24.24 1.96 -3.01
N ILE A 214 24.78 1.27 -2.00
CA ILE A 214 24.45 1.54 -0.61
C ILE A 214 24.91 2.95 -0.25
N VAL A 215 24.00 3.71 0.38
CA VAL A 215 24.34 5.01 0.98
C VAL A 215 25.07 4.74 2.30
N THR A 216 26.35 5.05 2.34
CA THR A 216 27.10 5.10 3.60
C THR A 216 26.89 6.47 4.22
N SER A 217 26.31 6.53 5.44
CA SER A 217 26.33 7.76 6.25
C SER A 217 27.79 8.23 6.40
N LYS A 218 28.06 9.46 6.00
CA LYS A 218 29.32 10.13 6.37
C LYS A 218 29.31 10.46 7.85
#